data_c5054c77a702a2744c311502aa519011
#
_entry.id   c5054c77a702a2744c311502aa519011
#
_cell.length_a   1.000
_cell.length_b   1.000
_cell.length_c   1.000
_cell.angle_alpha   90.00
_cell.angle_beta   90.00
_cell.angle_gamma   90.00
#
_symmetry.space_group_name_H-M   'P 1'
#
loop_
_entity.id
_entity.type
_entity.pdbx_description
1 polymer ?
#
loop_
_entity_poly.entity_id
_entity_poly.type
_entity_poly.pdbx_seq_one_letter_code
_entity_poly.pdbx_strand_id
1 'polypeptide(L)'
;MPLQHNFSVSISIITSEVISPVKEKEGVIFSIARDNEPAEGCTVSRSVYEAQNFGITYFSMSHDTDISPEIFPFRKIILTVSGRLTVSISGHEVTAGEGGLIIISENIPAGMKTSTGCVYAEFSLREGINLNKSLKEGEIFSLPELVPYQAGRVVNMDIIRDSKLKFAVMAFDEGTGLSEHSAPGEALIFALDGEGIIGYEGREYTIKAGENFKFAKNVRHYVKSPGKFKMAILLAMED
;
A
#
# COMPACT_ATOMS: atom_id res chain seq x y z
N MET A 1 44.15 8.96 -6.35
CA MET A 1 43.30 8.38 -7.38
C MET A 1 42.22 7.59 -6.65
N PRO A 2 40.97 8.02 -6.62
CA PRO A 2 39.89 7.22 -6.06
C PRO A 2 39.28 6.35 -7.16
N LEU A 3 39.10 5.07 -6.85
CA LEU A 3 38.44 4.08 -7.70
C LEU A 3 36.96 4.37 -7.78
N GLN A 4 36.49 4.71 -8.97
CA GLN A 4 35.09 4.77 -9.29
C GLN A 4 34.55 3.33 -9.40
N HIS A 5 33.66 2.95 -8.52
CA HIS A 5 32.87 1.72 -8.65
C HIS A 5 31.61 2.08 -9.45
N ASN A 6 31.66 1.80 -10.73
CA ASN A 6 30.46 1.79 -11.60
C ASN A 6 29.63 0.54 -11.27
N PHE A 7 28.52 0.70 -10.56
CA PHE A 7 27.49 -0.31 -10.48
C PHE A 7 26.61 -0.18 -11.73
N SER A 8 26.86 -1.04 -12.70
CA SER A 8 25.98 -1.23 -13.86
C SER A 8 24.79 -2.07 -13.43
N VAL A 9 23.62 -1.47 -13.29
CA VAL A 9 22.34 -2.20 -13.13
C VAL A 9 21.94 -2.67 -14.52
N SER A 10 22.05 -3.97 -14.79
CA SER A 10 21.52 -4.58 -16.01
C SER A 10 20.01 -4.67 -15.92
N ILE A 11 19.31 -3.81 -16.68
CA ILE A 11 17.87 -3.93 -16.89
C ILE A 11 17.65 -5.04 -17.91
N SER A 12 17.23 -6.21 -17.47
CA SER A 12 16.73 -7.27 -18.34
C SER A 12 15.29 -6.91 -18.74
N ILE A 13 15.09 -6.53 -19.98
CA ILE A 13 13.76 -6.37 -20.59
C ILE A 13 13.16 -7.77 -20.76
N ILE A 14 12.26 -8.15 -19.87
CA ILE A 14 11.43 -9.35 -20.03
C ILE A 14 10.15 -8.91 -20.73
N THR A 15 10.05 -9.19 -22.01
CA THR A 15 8.82 -9.11 -22.80
C THR A 15 8.04 -10.41 -22.64
N SER A 16 7.13 -10.45 -21.67
CA SER A 16 5.94 -11.29 -21.68
C SER A 16 4.98 -10.74 -20.64
N GLU A 17 3.71 -10.63 -20.99
CA GLU A 17 2.61 -10.27 -20.09
C GLU A 17 2.51 -11.32 -18.97
N VAL A 18 3.26 -11.14 -17.90
CA VAL A 18 3.13 -11.97 -16.71
C VAL A 18 2.46 -11.11 -15.66
N ILE A 19 1.13 -11.15 -15.63
CA ILE A 19 0.38 -10.72 -14.45
C ILE A 19 0.70 -11.75 -13.36
N SER A 20 1.55 -11.40 -12.44
CA SER A 20 1.81 -12.23 -11.26
C SER A 20 0.73 -11.95 -10.22
N PRO A 21 0.05 -12.97 -9.69
CA PRO A 21 -0.88 -12.77 -8.57
C PRO A 21 -0.15 -12.12 -7.39
N VAL A 22 -0.89 -11.41 -6.53
CA VAL A 22 -0.32 -10.88 -5.28
C VAL A 22 0.31 -12.02 -4.49
N LYS A 23 1.59 -11.95 -4.21
CA LYS A 23 2.37 -13.06 -3.60
C LYS A 23 2.01 -13.34 -2.14
N GLU A 24 1.22 -12.46 -1.51
CA GLU A 24 0.74 -12.71 -0.16
C GLU A 24 -0.26 -13.88 -0.13
N LYS A 25 -0.19 -14.67 0.94
CA LYS A 25 -1.09 -15.83 1.11
C LYS A 25 -2.51 -15.34 1.40
N GLU A 26 -3.45 -15.87 0.66
CA GLU A 26 -4.88 -15.60 0.85
C GLU A 26 -5.47 -16.32 2.06
N GLY A 27 -6.55 -15.76 2.62
CA GLY A 27 -7.31 -16.40 3.68
C GLY A 27 -6.60 -16.50 5.03
N VAL A 28 -5.56 -15.70 5.26
CA VAL A 28 -4.83 -15.65 6.53
C VAL A 28 -4.54 -14.20 6.92
N ILE A 29 -4.48 -13.93 8.22
CA ILE A 29 -4.01 -12.66 8.75
C ILE A 29 -2.49 -12.67 8.72
N PHE A 30 -1.90 -11.59 8.22
CA PHE A 30 -0.46 -11.34 8.22
C PHE A 30 -0.17 -9.88 8.58
N SER A 31 1.09 -9.48 8.67
CA SER A 31 1.45 -8.09 8.88
C SER A 31 2.63 -7.72 8.00
N ILE A 32 2.41 -6.78 7.09
CA ILE A 32 3.49 -6.28 6.22
C ILE A 32 4.65 -5.76 7.08
N ALA A 33 4.38 -5.11 8.20
CA ALA A 33 5.42 -4.59 9.10
C ALA A 33 6.25 -5.72 9.72
N ARG A 34 5.62 -6.70 10.36
CA ARG A 34 6.30 -7.82 11.05
C ARG A 34 7.01 -8.76 10.09
N ASP A 35 6.37 -9.04 8.94
CA ASP A 35 6.88 -10.04 8.00
C ASP A 35 7.99 -9.47 7.09
N ASN A 36 8.26 -8.15 7.19
CA ASN A 36 9.32 -7.45 6.48
C ASN A 36 10.16 -6.56 7.44
N GLU A 37 10.52 -7.09 8.61
CA GLU A 37 11.36 -6.35 9.57
C GLU A 37 12.70 -5.92 8.92
N PRO A 38 13.15 -4.67 9.16
CA PRO A 38 14.40 -4.19 8.61
C PRO A 38 15.60 -5.01 9.08
N ALA A 39 16.43 -5.47 8.15
CA ALA A 39 17.72 -6.08 8.46
C ALA A 39 18.76 -4.98 8.76
N GLU A 40 19.60 -5.18 9.80
CA GLU A 40 20.58 -4.20 10.25
C GLU A 40 21.49 -3.70 9.12
N GLY A 41 21.58 -2.39 8.95
CA GLY A 41 22.40 -1.73 7.94
C GLY A 41 21.91 -1.92 6.49
N CYS A 42 20.74 -2.48 6.27
CA CYS A 42 20.25 -2.81 4.95
C CYS A 42 18.96 -2.06 4.60
N THR A 43 18.81 -1.78 3.30
CA THR A 43 17.53 -1.54 2.67
C THR A 43 17.18 -2.74 1.80
N VAL A 44 16.02 -3.36 2.04
CA VAL A 44 15.56 -4.54 1.31
C VAL A 44 14.24 -4.21 0.62
N SER A 45 14.08 -4.65 -0.62
CA SER A 45 12.82 -4.55 -1.36
C SER A 45 12.31 -5.92 -1.79
N ARG A 46 10.99 -6.08 -1.77
CA ARG A 46 10.30 -7.30 -2.21
C ARG A 46 9.13 -6.95 -3.11
N SER A 47 9.23 -7.28 -4.39
CA SER A 47 8.09 -7.15 -5.32
C SER A 47 7.01 -8.15 -4.95
N VAL A 48 5.81 -7.65 -4.69
CA VAL A 48 4.64 -8.41 -4.21
C VAL A 48 3.63 -8.64 -5.33
N TYR A 49 3.51 -7.66 -6.22
CA TYR A 49 2.62 -7.73 -7.37
C TYR A 49 3.25 -6.95 -8.53
N GLU A 50 3.09 -7.45 -9.73
CA GLU A 50 3.57 -6.79 -10.95
C GLU A 50 2.58 -7.03 -12.07
N ALA A 51 2.06 -5.93 -12.64
CA ALA A 51 1.20 -5.91 -13.82
C ALA A 51 1.67 -4.81 -14.78
N GLN A 52 1.10 -4.77 -15.98
CA GLN A 52 1.46 -3.77 -16.98
C GLN A 52 1.26 -2.33 -16.45
N ASN A 53 0.15 -2.06 -15.76
CA ASN A 53 -0.25 -0.71 -15.37
C ASN A 53 0.13 -0.33 -13.94
N PHE A 54 0.40 -1.29 -13.06
CA PHE A 54 0.82 -0.99 -11.69
C PHE A 54 1.63 -2.13 -11.08
N GLY A 55 2.41 -1.80 -10.06
CA GLY A 55 3.17 -2.75 -9.26
C GLY A 55 3.08 -2.42 -7.78
N ILE A 56 3.34 -3.42 -6.93
CA ILE A 56 3.43 -3.28 -5.48
C ILE A 56 4.77 -3.82 -5.04
N THR A 57 5.54 -3.01 -4.34
CA THR A 57 6.82 -3.39 -3.74
C THR A 57 6.83 -2.98 -2.27
N TYR A 58 7.19 -3.90 -1.39
CA TYR A 58 7.46 -3.55 0.00
C TYR A 58 8.95 -3.25 0.16
N PHE A 59 9.23 -2.21 0.92
CA PHE A 59 10.57 -1.81 1.31
C PHE A 59 10.69 -1.86 2.82
N SER A 60 11.79 -2.43 3.30
CA SER A 60 12.20 -2.34 4.69
C SER A 60 13.57 -1.68 4.76
N MET A 61 13.64 -0.61 5.53
CA MET A 61 14.85 0.21 5.69
C MET A 61 15.29 0.19 7.15
N SER A 62 16.55 -0.20 7.40
CA SER A 62 17.16 -0.11 8.72
C SER A 62 17.33 1.34 9.15
N HIS A 63 17.58 1.57 10.45
CA HIS A 63 17.93 2.91 10.94
C HIS A 63 19.14 3.48 10.17
N ASP A 64 19.13 4.80 9.94
CA ASP A 64 20.17 5.55 9.25
C ASP A 64 20.50 5.03 7.84
N THR A 65 19.49 4.52 7.12
CA THR A 65 19.63 4.16 5.71
C THR A 65 18.85 5.09 4.80
N ASP A 66 19.30 5.18 3.55
CA ASP A 66 18.67 6.01 2.53
C ASP A 66 18.66 5.33 1.15
N ILE A 67 17.78 5.83 0.30
CA ILE A 67 17.72 5.59 -1.14
C ILE A 67 17.91 6.95 -1.79
N SER A 68 18.98 7.07 -2.59
CA SER A 68 19.29 8.30 -3.33
C SER A 68 18.12 8.71 -4.25
N PRO A 69 17.93 10.01 -4.54
CA PRO A 69 16.88 10.45 -5.44
C PRO A 69 16.97 9.82 -6.82
N GLU A 70 15.88 9.22 -7.26
CA GLU A 70 15.68 8.61 -8.58
C GLU A 70 14.51 9.26 -9.29
N ILE A 71 14.51 9.22 -10.63
CA ILE A 71 13.46 9.75 -11.48
C ILE A 71 12.78 8.59 -12.20
N PHE A 72 11.45 8.50 -12.04
CA PHE A 72 10.64 7.48 -12.70
C PHE A 72 9.61 8.13 -13.66
N PRO A 73 9.34 7.52 -14.82
CA PRO A 73 8.37 8.05 -15.79
C PRO A 73 6.92 7.70 -15.42
N PHE A 74 6.64 7.44 -14.15
CA PHE A 74 5.32 7.09 -13.63
C PHE A 74 5.16 7.59 -12.19
N ARG A 75 3.90 7.73 -11.77
CA ARG A 75 3.56 8.14 -10.41
C ARG A 75 3.79 7.01 -9.42
N LYS A 76 4.10 7.40 -8.19
CA LYS A 76 4.19 6.48 -7.07
C LYS A 76 3.28 6.93 -5.94
N ILE A 77 2.67 5.97 -5.26
CA ILE A 77 2.08 6.17 -3.93
C ILE A 77 2.96 5.44 -2.95
N ILE A 78 3.37 6.13 -1.90
CA ILE A 78 4.15 5.58 -0.80
C ILE A 78 3.24 5.56 0.42
N LEU A 79 3.06 4.39 1.02
CA LEU A 79 2.34 4.20 2.28
C LEU A 79 3.31 3.71 3.35
N THR A 80 3.57 4.53 4.35
CA THR A 80 4.36 4.11 5.52
C THR A 80 3.55 3.14 6.36
N VAL A 81 4.02 1.90 6.47
CA VAL A 81 3.35 0.82 7.20
C VAL A 81 3.80 0.77 8.66
N SER A 82 5.09 1.02 8.91
CA SER A 82 5.63 1.15 10.26
C SER A 82 6.83 2.08 10.29
N GLY A 83 7.11 2.68 11.45
CA GLY A 83 8.23 3.58 11.64
C GLY A 83 8.01 4.96 11.05
N ARG A 84 9.10 5.61 10.62
CA ARG A 84 9.08 6.98 10.06
C ARG A 84 9.90 7.03 8.78
N LEU A 85 9.29 7.46 7.70
CA LEU A 85 9.92 7.64 6.40
C LEU A 85 9.99 9.13 6.04
N THR A 86 11.18 9.63 5.75
CA THR A 86 11.37 10.95 5.15
C THR A 86 11.54 10.79 3.65
N VAL A 87 10.69 11.46 2.89
CA VAL A 87 10.72 11.49 1.42
C VAL A 87 11.26 12.85 0.98
N SER A 88 12.30 12.84 0.16
CA SER A 88 12.83 14.03 -0.51
C SER A 88 12.20 14.11 -1.90
N ILE A 89 11.53 15.21 -2.22
CA ILE A 89 10.87 15.46 -3.52
C ILE A 89 11.40 16.79 -4.05
N SER A 90 12.13 16.77 -5.16
CA SER A 90 12.75 17.97 -5.74
C SER A 90 13.53 18.82 -4.72
N GLY A 91 14.19 18.18 -3.75
CA GLY A 91 14.97 18.81 -2.70
C GLY A 91 14.17 19.30 -1.48
N HIS A 92 12.84 19.14 -1.46
CA HIS A 92 12.02 19.35 -0.27
C HIS A 92 11.79 18.05 0.46
N GLU A 93 11.89 18.07 1.79
CA GLU A 93 11.72 16.89 2.62
C GLU A 93 10.40 16.94 3.37
N VAL A 94 9.68 15.82 3.36
CA VAL A 94 8.48 15.59 4.15
C VAL A 94 8.61 14.25 4.87
N THR A 95 8.12 14.17 6.12
CA THR A 95 8.25 12.95 6.93
C THR A 95 6.89 12.37 7.27
N ALA A 96 6.64 11.14 6.83
CA ALA A 96 5.44 10.37 7.11
C ALA A 96 5.70 9.37 8.24
N GLY A 97 4.79 9.28 9.20
CA GLY A 97 4.68 8.20 10.17
C GLY A 97 3.77 7.09 9.66
N GLU A 98 3.49 6.11 10.50
CA GLU A 98 2.57 5.01 10.22
C GLU A 98 1.21 5.49 9.72
N GLY A 99 0.69 4.88 8.66
CA GLY A 99 -0.53 5.30 7.97
C GLY A 99 -0.38 6.54 7.10
N GLY A 100 0.81 7.15 7.06
CA GLY A 100 1.10 8.29 6.20
C GLY A 100 1.24 7.86 4.74
N LEU A 101 0.49 8.54 3.87
CA LEU A 101 0.47 8.32 2.43
C LEU A 101 0.98 9.56 1.72
N ILE A 102 1.85 9.39 0.75
CA ILE A 102 2.34 10.46 -0.13
C ILE A 102 2.26 10.04 -1.60
N ILE A 103 1.89 10.97 -2.46
CA ILE A 103 1.86 10.79 -3.91
C ILE A 103 3.06 11.51 -4.52
N ILE A 104 3.88 10.80 -5.27
CA ILE A 104 5.04 11.32 -5.98
C ILE A 104 4.70 11.37 -7.47
N SER A 105 4.84 12.56 -8.08
CA SER A 105 4.59 12.78 -9.50
C SER A 105 5.62 12.04 -10.37
N GLU A 106 5.21 11.74 -11.58
CA GLU A 106 6.12 11.25 -12.63
C GLU A 106 7.20 12.27 -12.97
N ASN A 107 8.36 11.79 -13.37
CA ASN A 107 9.51 12.61 -13.80
C ASN A 107 10.05 13.61 -12.74
N ILE A 108 9.76 13.35 -11.47
CA ILE A 108 10.26 14.14 -10.34
C ILE A 108 11.30 13.33 -9.57
N PRO A 109 12.50 13.91 -9.27
CA PRO A 109 13.48 13.23 -8.44
C PRO A 109 12.95 13.07 -7.02
N ALA A 110 12.92 11.82 -6.53
CA ALA A 110 12.49 11.48 -5.19
C ALA A 110 13.42 10.45 -4.55
N GLY A 111 13.82 10.72 -3.31
CA GLY A 111 14.64 9.85 -2.48
C GLY A 111 13.95 9.54 -1.16
N MET A 112 14.39 8.48 -0.49
CA MET A 112 13.84 8.02 0.78
C MET A 112 14.94 7.92 1.82
N LYS A 113 14.65 8.28 3.08
CA LYS A 113 15.55 8.06 4.21
C LYS A 113 14.79 7.82 5.50
N THR A 114 15.41 7.14 6.42
CA THR A 114 14.90 6.95 7.78
C THR A 114 16.02 7.02 8.80
N SER A 115 15.74 7.63 9.95
CA SER A 115 16.66 7.64 11.11
C SER A 115 16.29 6.62 12.17
N THR A 116 15.10 5.99 12.07
CA THR A 116 14.60 5.07 13.11
C THR A 116 14.29 3.67 12.57
N GLY A 117 14.46 3.47 11.26
CA GLY A 117 13.95 2.31 10.55
C GLY A 117 12.46 2.48 10.17
N CYS A 118 12.08 1.86 9.06
CA CYS A 118 10.68 1.86 8.60
C CYS A 118 10.40 0.71 7.63
N VAL A 119 9.11 0.38 7.51
CA VAL A 119 8.57 -0.45 6.44
C VAL A 119 7.54 0.40 5.68
N TYR A 120 7.62 0.42 4.35
CA TYR A 120 6.63 1.08 3.53
C TYR A 120 6.24 0.23 2.32
N ALA A 121 5.04 0.46 1.83
CA ALA A 121 4.55 -0.09 0.58
C ALA A 121 4.62 0.99 -0.51
N GLU A 122 5.25 0.66 -1.63
CA GLU A 122 5.29 1.48 -2.83
C GLU A 122 4.32 0.90 -3.87
N PHE A 123 3.45 1.75 -4.39
CA PHE A 123 2.57 1.46 -5.52
C PHE A 123 3.05 2.24 -6.73
N SER A 124 3.58 1.55 -7.72
CA SER A 124 4.02 2.14 -9.00
C SER A 124 2.83 2.22 -9.94
N LEU A 125 2.38 3.43 -10.28
CA LEU A 125 1.21 3.68 -11.12
C LEU A 125 1.65 4.12 -12.51
N ARG A 126 1.56 3.21 -13.47
CA ARG A 126 1.91 3.48 -14.87
C ARG A 126 0.74 4.12 -15.61
N GLU A 127 0.73 4.13 -16.90
CA GLU A 127 -0.24 4.86 -17.72
C GLU A 127 -1.71 4.51 -17.39
N GLY A 128 -2.57 5.53 -17.45
CA GLY A 128 -4.02 5.39 -17.45
C GLY A 128 -4.69 5.31 -16.07
N ILE A 129 -3.95 5.32 -14.96
CA ILE A 129 -4.55 5.23 -13.62
C ILE A 129 -4.98 6.61 -13.10
N ASN A 130 -6.26 6.72 -12.76
CA ASN A 130 -6.87 7.95 -12.26
C ASN A 130 -6.81 8.03 -10.73
N LEU A 131 -6.08 9.05 -10.23
CA LEU A 131 -6.05 9.42 -8.82
C LEU A 131 -7.16 10.38 -8.44
N ASN A 132 -7.57 10.33 -7.18
CA ASN A 132 -8.49 11.32 -6.62
C ASN A 132 -7.84 12.70 -6.61
N LYS A 133 -8.45 13.64 -7.32
CA LYS A 133 -7.93 15.02 -7.51
C LYS A 133 -7.90 15.86 -6.22
N SER A 134 -8.56 15.44 -5.14
CA SER A 134 -8.49 16.10 -3.85
C SER A 134 -7.19 15.82 -3.09
N LEU A 135 -6.46 14.76 -3.48
CA LEU A 135 -5.16 14.41 -2.90
C LEU A 135 -4.07 15.07 -3.74
N LYS A 136 -3.32 15.98 -3.13
CA LYS A 136 -2.27 16.71 -3.83
C LYS A 136 -0.95 15.96 -3.78
N GLU A 137 -0.27 15.93 -4.91
CA GLU A 137 1.05 15.34 -5.03
C GLU A 137 2.07 16.11 -4.15
N GLY A 138 2.99 15.39 -3.51
CA GLY A 138 3.98 15.96 -2.61
C GLY A 138 3.49 16.29 -1.19
N GLU A 139 2.19 16.20 -0.90
CA GLU A 139 1.63 16.38 0.44
C GLU A 139 1.47 15.01 1.14
N ILE A 140 1.58 15.01 2.48
CA ILE A 140 1.32 13.82 3.28
C ILE A 140 -0.14 13.82 3.73
N PHE A 141 -0.79 12.67 3.56
CA PHE A 141 -2.13 12.39 4.06
C PHE A 141 -2.07 11.26 5.08
N SER A 142 -2.80 11.41 6.19
CA SER A 142 -3.03 10.30 7.11
C SER A 142 -4.15 9.43 6.55
N LEU A 143 -3.80 8.21 6.11
CA LEU A 143 -4.75 7.29 5.48
C LEU A 143 -6.00 7.04 6.35
N PRO A 144 -5.87 6.76 7.68
CA PRO A 144 -7.03 6.60 8.55
C PRO A 144 -7.85 7.88 8.78
N GLU A 145 -7.29 9.08 8.52
CA GLU A 145 -7.99 10.36 8.70
C GLU A 145 -8.73 10.83 7.44
N LEU A 146 -8.52 10.17 6.28
CA LEU A 146 -9.20 10.54 5.04
C LEU A 146 -10.73 10.38 5.11
N VAL A 147 -11.23 9.49 5.96
CA VAL A 147 -12.66 9.27 6.15
C VAL A 147 -13.04 9.35 7.63
N PRO A 148 -14.07 10.14 8.00
CA PRO A 148 -14.57 10.17 9.38
C PRO A 148 -15.47 8.97 9.67
N TYR A 149 -15.60 8.59 10.94
CA TYR A 149 -16.69 7.75 11.39
C TYR A 149 -18.00 8.53 11.35
N GLN A 150 -19.07 7.90 10.85
CA GLN A 150 -20.42 8.46 10.85
C GLN A 150 -21.38 7.46 11.48
N ALA A 151 -22.20 7.94 12.43
CA ALA A 151 -23.11 7.11 13.20
C ALA A 151 -24.01 6.23 12.30
N GLY A 152 -23.98 4.91 12.53
CA GLY A 152 -24.74 3.90 11.84
C GLY A 152 -24.42 3.73 10.36
N ARG A 153 -23.23 4.17 9.89
CA ARG A 153 -22.87 4.16 8.47
C ARG A 153 -21.49 3.59 8.21
N VAL A 154 -21.35 3.09 6.97
CA VAL A 154 -20.04 2.87 6.34
C VAL A 154 -19.76 4.05 5.43
N VAL A 155 -18.62 4.71 5.62
CA VAL A 155 -18.14 5.83 4.78
C VAL A 155 -16.92 5.36 4.01
N ASN A 156 -16.83 5.71 2.74
CA ASN A 156 -15.67 5.38 1.92
C ASN A 156 -15.18 6.57 1.08
N MET A 157 -13.90 6.55 0.75
CA MET A 157 -13.26 7.46 -0.19
C MET A 157 -12.33 6.67 -1.11
N ASP A 158 -12.53 6.80 -2.40
CA ASP A 158 -11.62 6.23 -3.39
C ASP A 158 -10.38 7.14 -3.53
N ILE A 159 -9.20 6.57 -3.36
CA ILE A 159 -7.88 7.18 -3.65
C ILE A 159 -7.57 6.96 -5.13
N ILE A 160 -7.79 5.72 -5.59
CA ILE A 160 -7.73 5.31 -6.99
C ILE A 160 -9.06 4.67 -7.35
N ARG A 161 -9.60 5.07 -8.52
CA ARG A 161 -10.78 4.43 -9.12
C ARG A 161 -10.56 4.28 -10.61
N ASP A 162 -10.14 3.10 -10.99
CA ASP A 162 -9.89 2.73 -12.38
C ASP A 162 -10.48 1.35 -12.68
N SER A 163 -10.56 0.97 -13.95
CA SER A 163 -11.08 -0.35 -14.37
C SER A 163 -10.16 -1.50 -13.93
N LYS A 164 -8.87 -1.24 -13.70
CA LYS A 164 -7.86 -2.25 -13.37
C LYS A 164 -7.40 -2.20 -11.91
N LEU A 165 -7.59 -1.07 -11.25
CA LEU A 165 -7.14 -0.86 -9.87
C LEU A 165 -8.12 0.01 -9.11
N LYS A 166 -8.52 -0.46 -7.94
CA LYS A 166 -9.25 0.35 -6.96
C LYS A 166 -8.44 0.38 -5.67
N PHE A 167 -8.19 1.59 -5.15
CA PHE A 167 -7.64 1.79 -3.83
C PHE A 167 -8.56 2.73 -3.07
N ALA A 168 -9.15 2.25 -1.97
CA ALA A 168 -10.14 3.00 -1.21
C ALA A 168 -9.94 2.84 0.29
N VAL A 169 -10.27 3.89 1.05
CA VAL A 169 -10.36 3.86 2.51
C VAL A 169 -11.81 3.78 2.93
N MET A 170 -12.09 2.97 3.95
CA MET A 170 -13.43 2.75 4.48
C MET A 170 -13.42 2.89 6.00
N ALA A 171 -14.40 3.61 6.54
CA ALA A 171 -14.68 3.71 7.97
C ALA A 171 -16.03 3.07 8.28
N PHE A 172 -16.05 2.18 9.24
CA PHE A 172 -17.22 1.43 9.69
C PHE A 172 -17.56 1.88 11.12
N ASP A 173 -18.78 2.34 11.33
CA ASP A 173 -19.28 2.58 12.69
C ASP A 173 -19.67 1.25 13.36
N GLU A 174 -19.83 1.25 14.68
CA GLU A 174 -20.24 0.08 15.43
C GLU A 174 -21.51 -0.57 14.86
N GLY A 175 -21.49 -1.88 14.70
CA GLY A 175 -22.61 -2.68 14.18
C GLY A 175 -22.83 -2.58 12.67
N THR A 176 -21.97 -1.84 11.94
CA THR A 176 -22.04 -1.76 10.46
C THR A 176 -21.16 -2.80 9.79
N GLY A 177 -21.20 -2.87 8.46
CA GLY A 177 -20.39 -3.81 7.71
C GLY A 177 -20.72 -3.84 6.23
N LEU A 178 -20.05 -4.73 5.51
CA LEU A 178 -20.36 -5.11 4.13
C LEU A 178 -20.96 -6.51 4.13
N SER A 179 -22.14 -6.65 3.53
CA SER A 179 -22.77 -7.97 3.36
C SER A 179 -21.91 -8.87 2.47
N GLU A 180 -22.17 -10.17 2.51
CA GLU A 180 -21.42 -11.15 1.73
C GLU A 180 -21.52 -10.88 0.23
N HIS A 181 -20.36 -10.76 -0.40
CA HIS A 181 -20.18 -10.52 -1.83
C HIS A 181 -18.86 -11.14 -2.32
N SER A 182 -18.57 -11.01 -3.60
CA SER A 182 -17.27 -11.37 -4.18
C SER A 182 -16.75 -10.24 -5.05
N ALA A 183 -15.44 -10.14 -5.20
CA ALA A 183 -14.79 -9.14 -6.05
C ALA A 183 -14.18 -9.80 -7.30
N PRO A 184 -14.16 -9.11 -8.46
CA PRO A 184 -13.64 -9.66 -9.72
C PRO A 184 -12.10 -9.73 -9.78
N GLY A 185 -11.40 -9.33 -8.74
CA GLY A 185 -9.94 -9.32 -8.64
C GLY A 185 -9.45 -9.74 -7.26
N GLU A 186 -8.13 -9.80 -7.10
CA GLU A 186 -7.50 -10.01 -5.80
C GLU A 186 -7.52 -8.72 -4.98
N ALA A 187 -7.82 -8.81 -3.68
CA ALA A 187 -7.84 -7.65 -2.82
C ALA A 187 -6.91 -7.80 -1.62
N LEU A 188 -6.13 -6.73 -1.37
CA LEU A 188 -5.28 -6.59 -0.21
C LEU A 188 -5.91 -5.61 0.77
N ILE A 189 -6.13 -6.07 2.00
CA ILE A 189 -6.72 -5.29 3.09
C ILE A 189 -5.60 -4.78 4.00
N PHE A 190 -5.70 -3.51 4.38
CA PHE A 190 -4.89 -2.85 5.40
C PHE A 190 -5.83 -2.42 6.51
N ALA A 191 -5.79 -3.04 7.67
CA ALA A 191 -6.52 -2.58 8.84
C ALA A 191 -5.80 -1.34 9.41
N LEU A 192 -6.53 -0.23 9.52
CA LEU A 192 -5.97 1.09 9.82
C LEU A 192 -6.28 1.58 11.24
N ASP A 193 -7.44 1.21 11.77
CA ASP A 193 -7.90 1.65 13.10
C ASP A 193 -8.95 0.68 13.64
N GLY A 194 -8.91 0.39 14.93
CA GLY A 194 -9.84 -0.49 15.61
C GLY A 194 -9.70 -1.97 15.27
N GLU A 195 -10.82 -2.69 15.35
CA GLU A 195 -10.91 -4.13 15.11
C GLU A 195 -12.12 -4.45 14.25
N GLY A 196 -11.94 -5.30 13.24
CA GLY A 196 -12.97 -5.80 12.34
C GLY A 196 -13.03 -7.32 12.29
N ILE A 197 -14.13 -7.87 11.78
CA ILE A 197 -14.29 -9.29 11.51
C ILE A 197 -14.41 -9.46 9.99
N ILE A 198 -13.51 -10.26 9.42
CA ILE A 198 -13.53 -10.68 8.03
C ILE A 198 -14.12 -12.08 7.96
N GLY A 199 -15.25 -12.24 7.25
CA GLY A 199 -15.76 -13.54 6.86
C GLY A 199 -15.16 -13.95 5.51
N TYR A 200 -14.55 -15.15 5.44
CA TYR A 200 -13.90 -15.66 4.24
C TYR A 200 -14.01 -17.18 4.20
N GLU A 201 -14.55 -17.75 3.12
CA GLU A 201 -14.74 -19.20 2.95
C GLU A 201 -15.42 -19.89 4.14
N GLY A 202 -16.44 -19.25 4.71
CA GLY A 202 -17.21 -19.78 5.83
C GLY A 202 -16.50 -19.72 7.19
N ARG A 203 -15.37 -19.03 7.30
CA ARG A 203 -14.64 -18.78 8.55
C ARG A 203 -14.64 -17.30 8.87
N GLU A 204 -14.53 -16.97 10.14
CA GLU A 204 -14.35 -15.59 10.62
C GLU A 204 -12.91 -15.39 11.12
N TYR A 205 -12.37 -14.23 10.78
CA TYR A 205 -11.03 -13.77 11.17
C TYR A 205 -11.15 -12.39 11.81
N THR A 206 -10.68 -12.26 13.03
CA THR A 206 -10.59 -10.95 13.69
C THR A 206 -9.31 -10.27 13.22
N ILE A 207 -9.44 -9.10 12.59
CA ILE A 207 -8.33 -8.29 12.10
C ILE A 207 -8.23 -6.99 12.90
N LYS A 208 -7.00 -6.59 13.27
CA LYS A 208 -6.70 -5.39 14.08
C LYS A 208 -5.84 -4.42 13.29
N ALA A 209 -5.85 -3.15 13.73
CA ALA A 209 -4.97 -2.13 13.18
C ALA A 209 -3.52 -2.62 13.04
N GLY A 210 -2.87 -2.37 11.89
CA GLY A 210 -1.53 -2.84 11.55
C GLY A 210 -1.47 -4.27 10.98
N GLU A 211 -2.61 -4.97 10.91
CA GLU A 211 -2.71 -6.29 10.27
C GLU A 211 -3.27 -6.18 8.86
N ASN A 212 -3.03 -7.22 8.09
CA ASN A 212 -3.39 -7.31 6.67
C ASN A 212 -4.09 -8.62 6.39
N PHE A 213 -4.88 -8.64 5.31
CA PHE A 213 -5.56 -9.83 4.82
C PHE A 213 -5.64 -9.80 3.29
N LYS A 214 -5.55 -10.95 2.64
CA LYS A 214 -5.73 -11.06 1.21
C LYS A 214 -6.98 -11.86 0.87
N PHE A 215 -7.84 -11.29 0.00
CA PHE A 215 -8.91 -12.01 -0.66
C PHE A 215 -8.47 -12.49 -2.04
N ALA A 216 -8.80 -13.71 -2.37
CA ALA A 216 -8.67 -14.22 -3.73
C ALA A 216 -9.81 -13.70 -4.63
N LYS A 217 -9.55 -13.68 -5.94
CA LYS A 217 -10.52 -13.34 -6.98
C LYS A 217 -11.76 -14.24 -6.91
N ASN A 218 -12.94 -13.63 -6.95
CA ASN A 218 -14.26 -14.29 -6.96
C ASN A 218 -14.62 -15.11 -5.72
N VAL A 219 -13.84 -15.06 -4.65
CA VAL A 219 -14.17 -15.73 -3.38
C VAL A 219 -15.13 -14.86 -2.56
N ARG A 220 -16.16 -15.51 -1.98
CA ARG A 220 -17.16 -14.83 -1.14
C ARG A 220 -16.56 -14.40 0.18
N HIS A 221 -16.84 -13.14 0.53
CA HIS A 221 -16.35 -12.52 1.77
C HIS A 221 -17.31 -11.44 2.26
N TYR A 222 -17.19 -11.12 3.55
CA TYR A 222 -17.90 -10.01 4.18
C TYR A 222 -17.01 -9.33 5.23
N VAL A 223 -17.41 -8.14 5.66
CA VAL A 223 -16.76 -7.41 6.75
C VAL A 223 -17.82 -7.01 7.76
N LYS A 224 -17.56 -7.22 9.05
CA LYS A 224 -18.36 -6.73 10.17
C LYS A 224 -17.51 -5.87 11.09
N SER A 225 -18.11 -4.87 11.69
CA SER A 225 -17.47 -3.96 12.64
C SER A 225 -18.21 -4.08 14.00
N PRO A 226 -17.73 -4.91 14.92
CA PRO A 226 -18.32 -5.02 16.25
C PRO A 226 -18.16 -3.74 17.08
N GLY A 227 -17.12 -2.97 16.81
CA GLY A 227 -16.89 -1.62 17.28
C GLY A 227 -16.58 -0.70 16.11
N LYS A 228 -15.86 0.39 16.33
CA LYS A 228 -15.37 1.25 15.25
C LYS A 228 -14.18 0.59 14.56
N PHE A 229 -14.18 0.58 13.23
CA PHE A 229 -13.12 -0.04 12.43
C PHE A 229 -12.83 0.78 11.17
N LYS A 230 -11.56 0.93 10.80
CA LYS A 230 -11.15 1.47 9.50
C LYS A 230 -10.22 0.52 8.77
N MET A 231 -10.41 0.42 7.47
CA MET A 231 -9.51 -0.31 6.59
C MET A 231 -9.29 0.42 5.28
N ALA A 232 -8.17 0.14 4.63
CA ALA A 232 -8.02 0.39 3.20
C ALA A 232 -8.10 -0.93 2.44
N ILE A 233 -8.63 -0.87 1.23
CA ILE A 233 -8.70 -1.98 0.29
C ILE A 233 -8.00 -1.59 -1.00
N LEU A 234 -7.03 -2.39 -1.42
CA LEU A 234 -6.43 -2.34 -2.75
C LEU A 234 -6.95 -3.55 -3.53
N LEU A 235 -7.76 -3.31 -4.55
CA LEU A 235 -8.36 -4.33 -5.41
C LEU A 235 -7.68 -4.27 -6.78
N ALA A 236 -6.92 -5.31 -7.11
CA ALA A 236 -6.30 -5.55 -8.40
C ALA A 236 -7.28 -6.34 -9.28
N MET A 237 -7.74 -5.71 -10.36
CA MET A 237 -8.64 -6.34 -11.32
C MET A 237 -7.81 -6.80 -12.51
N GLU A 238 -7.78 -8.11 -12.73
CA GLU A 238 -7.20 -8.69 -13.94
C GLU A 238 -8.22 -8.67 -15.07
N ASP A 239 -7.75 -8.46 -16.29
CA ASP A 239 -8.55 -8.61 -17.51
C ASP A 239 -8.99 -10.07 -17.73
#